data_28bf7bd72e970f8dccac69649dbc4396
#
_entry.id   28bf7bd72e970f8dccac69649dbc4396
#
_cell.length_a   1.000
_cell.length_b   1.000
_cell.length_c   1.000
_cell.angle_alpha   90.00
_cell.angle_beta   90.00
_cell.angle_gamma   90.00
#
_symmetry.space_group_name_H-M   'P 1'
#
loop_
_entity.id
_entity.type
_entity.pdbx_description
1 polymer ?
#
loop_
_entity_poly.entity_id
_entity_poly.type
_entity_poly.pdbx_seq_one_letter_code
_entity_poly.pdbx_strand_id
1 'polypeptide(L)'
;MSKRKVSKACLSAYHNEVTGSRNLLEVSFVDGRTYHILVDCGYFQEIEYRHLNYMDDLDPTKIDAILVTHNHIDHTGLLPKMVKNGYRNPIYMTQITKQILPKFLKDSADQQEDNAKYLRDKYPVEAWRFHPLYNEDDVEKTMRLCRGLNYEETYEILPGIKVTYFVNGHLLGAGFILVQCEDHLMKPINFFFTGDYKLTNPFFTVPDIPAWVRRLELIMVHESTYGNTNSKDIKVCFTQNLLEAFSKNLFILIGAFAQGRMQEVLYDLRKLQDKNLIPEQYEIWVDGPLGIDTNYKYQKILNWFNPETSDFLPKNLQIVDPKQRNNILNSARPRIVVTTSGMLSNGPARQYVPMFLEHNRAMIHLTGYAAEETLARTLLDAKRSEMITIGGNVYHKRAVVKSTREKTSHVTLDGMIDFINQFDDIEFLAINHGEENVQNYLACSVKENCPDVEMVDVLNRQHVYYIYQMATAQDRYSNLVIKKAPSKLEMDFPSERAQQIMNKKEKQKYKKEKRREEKRDRKKAKRKKKGKKRR
;
A
#
# COMPACT_ATOMS: atom_id res chain seq x y z
N MET A 1 18.57 -46.24 13.99
CA MET A 1 17.52 -45.47 13.26
C MET A 1 18.15 -44.14 12.85
N SER A 2 18.37 -43.92 11.56
CA SER A 2 18.89 -42.67 11.01
C SER A 2 17.91 -41.56 11.33
N LYS A 3 18.37 -40.46 12.00
CA LYS A 3 17.54 -39.26 12.22
C LYS A 3 17.13 -38.75 10.84
N ARG A 4 15.82 -38.73 10.58
CA ARG A 4 15.25 -38.12 9.36
C ARG A 4 15.66 -36.65 9.36
N LYS A 5 16.31 -36.19 8.31
CA LYS A 5 16.63 -34.78 8.09
C LYS A 5 15.36 -34.12 7.59
N VAL A 6 14.95 -33.01 8.21
CA VAL A 6 13.73 -32.27 7.88
C VAL A 6 14.13 -30.82 7.65
N SER A 7 13.87 -30.32 6.45
CA SER A 7 13.82 -28.89 6.19
C SER A 7 12.41 -28.39 6.55
N LYS A 8 12.30 -27.22 7.16
CA LYS A 8 11.04 -26.67 7.63
C LYS A 8 10.94 -25.23 7.22
N ALA A 9 9.80 -24.85 6.68
CA ALA A 9 9.41 -23.45 6.59
C ALA A 9 8.13 -23.20 7.40
N CYS A 10 7.92 -21.95 7.79
CA CYS A 10 6.75 -21.53 8.51
C CYS A 10 6.25 -20.22 7.90
N LEU A 11 4.99 -20.18 7.49
CA LEU A 11 4.35 -19.00 6.94
C LEU A 11 3.31 -18.47 7.92
N SER A 12 3.42 -17.19 8.28
CA SER A 12 2.49 -16.50 9.18
C SER A 12 2.08 -15.15 8.59
N ALA A 13 0.81 -14.79 8.69
CA ALA A 13 0.34 -13.44 8.38
C ALA A 13 0.15 -12.62 9.64
N TYR A 14 0.52 -11.34 9.58
CA TYR A 14 0.32 -10.36 10.66
C TYR A 14 -0.82 -9.39 10.36
N HIS A 15 -1.69 -9.73 9.41
CA HIS A 15 -2.86 -8.99 8.98
C HIS A 15 -3.95 -9.97 8.51
N ASN A 16 -5.19 -9.53 8.55
CA ASN A 16 -6.35 -10.25 7.98
C ASN A 16 -7.12 -9.38 6.99
N GLU A 17 -6.77 -8.11 6.93
CA GLU A 17 -7.51 -7.00 6.34
C GLU A 17 -6.93 -6.65 4.97
N VAL A 18 -7.54 -5.67 4.29
CA VAL A 18 -7.06 -5.15 3.00
C VAL A 18 -5.73 -4.43 3.15
N THR A 19 -5.50 -3.73 4.29
CA THR A 19 -4.25 -2.98 4.52
C THR A 19 -3.42 -3.58 5.65
N GLY A 20 -2.17 -3.13 5.79
CA GLY A 20 -1.26 -3.62 6.83
C GLY A 20 -0.51 -4.89 6.41
N SER A 21 -0.29 -5.10 5.11
CA SER A 21 0.35 -6.31 4.57
C SER A 21 1.68 -6.63 5.24
N ARG A 22 1.76 -7.78 5.91
CA ARG A 22 2.94 -8.31 6.60
C ARG A 22 2.88 -9.83 6.63
N ASN A 23 3.76 -10.49 5.90
CA ASN A 23 3.87 -11.94 5.87
C ASN A 23 5.27 -12.36 6.35
N LEU A 24 5.35 -13.15 7.40
CA LEU A 24 6.60 -13.67 7.93
C LEU A 24 6.84 -15.09 7.41
N LEU A 25 7.97 -15.28 6.78
CA LEU A 25 8.51 -16.55 6.38
C LEU A 25 9.71 -16.91 7.27
N GLU A 26 9.57 -17.95 8.07
CA GLU A 26 10.67 -18.56 8.82
C GLU A 26 11.15 -19.79 8.06
N VAL A 27 12.43 -19.88 7.77
CA VAL A 27 13.04 -21.01 7.04
C VAL A 27 14.15 -21.63 7.88
N SER A 28 14.00 -22.90 8.21
CA SER A 28 15.01 -23.67 8.96
C SER A 28 15.66 -24.71 8.06
N PHE A 29 16.96 -24.63 7.92
CA PHE A 29 17.79 -25.54 7.14
C PHE A 29 18.25 -26.74 7.94
N VAL A 30 18.64 -27.81 7.25
CA VAL A 30 19.11 -29.06 7.85
C VAL A 30 20.39 -28.87 8.68
N ASP A 31 21.22 -27.88 8.35
CA ASP A 31 22.45 -27.53 9.08
C ASP A 31 22.21 -26.75 10.36
N GLY A 32 20.96 -26.43 10.68
CA GLY A 32 20.54 -25.73 11.89
C GLY A 32 20.41 -24.20 11.73
N ARG A 33 20.74 -23.62 10.57
CA ARG A 33 20.47 -22.21 10.28
C ARG A 33 18.95 -21.96 10.19
N THR A 34 18.51 -20.85 10.73
CA THR A 34 17.12 -20.38 10.60
C THR A 34 17.13 -18.91 10.22
N TYR A 35 16.35 -18.55 9.20
CA TYR A 35 16.18 -17.18 8.75
C TYR A 35 14.72 -16.75 8.82
N HIS A 36 14.53 -15.48 9.20
CA HIS A 36 13.24 -14.83 9.28
C HIS A 36 13.16 -13.73 8.20
N ILE A 37 12.29 -13.93 7.22
CA ILE A 37 12.13 -13.03 6.08
C ILE A 37 10.73 -12.43 6.17
N LEU A 38 10.65 -11.10 6.26
CA LEU A 38 9.37 -10.40 6.23
C LEU A 38 9.07 -9.95 4.80
N VAL A 39 7.91 -10.31 4.27
CA VAL A 39 7.41 -9.83 2.99
C VAL A 39 6.36 -8.76 3.26
N ASP A 40 6.68 -7.54 2.84
CA ASP A 40 6.00 -6.29 3.14
C ASP A 40 6.02 -5.91 4.64
N CYS A 41 5.77 -4.63 4.92
CA CYS A 41 5.72 -4.08 6.26
C CYS A 41 4.74 -2.89 6.27
N GLY A 42 3.47 -3.19 6.10
CA GLY A 42 2.40 -2.28 5.80
C GLY A 42 1.79 -1.58 6.99
N TYR A 43 1.22 -0.41 6.71
CA TYR A 43 0.46 0.42 7.64
C TYR A 43 -1.03 0.11 7.53
N PHE A 44 -1.72 -0.11 8.65
CA PHE A 44 -3.18 -0.27 8.69
C PHE A 44 -3.86 1.09 8.51
N GLN A 45 -4.69 1.21 7.49
CA GLN A 45 -5.37 2.46 7.13
C GLN A 45 -6.81 2.53 7.66
N GLU A 46 -7.48 1.39 7.84
CA GLU A 46 -8.83 1.29 8.38
C GLU A 46 -8.85 1.78 9.83
N ILE A 47 -9.88 2.56 10.18
CA ILE A 47 -10.00 3.19 11.50
C ILE A 47 -9.98 2.15 12.62
N GLU A 48 -10.66 1.04 12.42
CA GLU A 48 -10.76 -0.06 13.36
C GLU A 48 -9.39 -0.68 13.69
N TYR A 49 -8.52 -0.85 12.68
CA TYR A 49 -7.23 -1.53 12.80
C TYR A 49 -6.04 -0.59 13.00
N ARG A 50 -6.22 0.73 12.97
CA ARG A 50 -5.11 1.70 13.14
C ARG A 50 -4.33 1.54 14.43
N HIS A 51 -4.98 1.05 15.49
CA HIS A 51 -4.31 0.78 16.76
C HIS A 51 -3.20 -0.28 16.62
N LEU A 52 -3.30 -1.20 15.66
CA LEU A 52 -2.30 -2.25 15.38
C LEU A 52 -0.96 -1.66 14.88
N ASN A 53 -0.98 -0.46 14.30
CA ASN A 53 0.26 0.22 13.89
C ASN A 53 1.16 0.57 15.09
N TYR A 54 0.60 0.69 16.29
CA TYR A 54 1.32 1.02 17.52
C TYR A 54 1.76 -0.22 18.31
N MET A 55 1.33 -1.41 17.90
CA MET A 55 1.72 -2.65 18.55
C MET A 55 3.15 -3.05 18.14
N ASP A 56 3.89 -3.66 19.07
CA ASP A 56 5.21 -4.25 18.83
C ASP A 56 5.04 -5.78 18.81
N ASP A 57 4.27 -6.26 17.84
CA ASP A 57 3.91 -7.67 17.62
C ASP A 57 5.00 -8.47 16.88
N LEU A 58 6.03 -7.78 16.39
CA LEU A 58 7.18 -8.37 15.70
C LEU A 58 8.47 -7.77 16.26
N ASP A 59 9.41 -8.63 16.68
CA ASP A 59 10.73 -8.19 17.12
C ASP A 59 11.63 -7.87 15.91
N PRO A 60 11.93 -6.56 15.64
CA PRO A 60 12.69 -6.18 14.47
C PRO A 60 14.11 -6.74 14.43
N THR A 61 14.68 -7.07 15.60
CA THR A 61 16.06 -7.56 15.74
C THR A 61 16.23 -9.00 15.29
N LYS A 62 15.11 -9.73 15.16
CA LYS A 62 15.08 -11.12 14.70
C LYS A 62 14.84 -11.26 13.21
N ILE A 63 14.54 -10.18 12.50
CA ILE A 63 14.27 -10.23 11.05
C ILE A 63 15.59 -10.11 10.29
N ASP A 64 15.91 -11.10 9.46
CA ASP A 64 17.15 -11.18 8.69
C ASP A 64 17.09 -10.41 7.38
N ALA A 65 15.91 -10.36 6.75
CA ALA A 65 15.66 -9.60 5.53
C ALA A 65 14.20 -9.14 5.44
N ILE A 66 13.97 -8.01 4.77
CA ILE A 66 12.63 -7.56 4.37
C ILE A 66 12.59 -7.51 2.84
N LEU A 67 11.53 -8.07 2.24
CA LEU A 67 11.22 -8.00 0.82
C LEU A 67 9.99 -7.11 0.63
N VAL A 68 10.03 -6.20 -0.32
CA VAL A 68 8.93 -5.26 -0.59
C VAL A 68 8.37 -5.53 -1.98
N THR A 69 7.08 -5.81 -2.08
CA THR A 69 6.39 -6.05 -3.35
C THR A 69 6.23 -4.77 -4.17
N HIS A 70 5.80 -3.70 -3.52
CA HIS A 70 5.62 -2.37 -4.12
C HIS A 70 5.60 -1.28 -3.04
N ASN A 71 5.47 -0.01 -3.42
CA ASN A 71 5.67 1.11 -2.50
C ASN A 71 4.41 1.73 -1.90
N HIS A 72 3.23 1.14 -2.02
CA HIS A 72 2.06 1.64 -1.29
C HIS A 72 2.28 1.57 0.23
N ILE A 73 1.63 2.46 0.97
CA ILE A 73 1.83 2.62 2.42
C ILE A 73 1.32 1.40 3.21
N ASP A 74 0.31 0.71 2.73
CA ASP A 74 -0.20 -0.55 3.29
C ASP A 74 0.73 -1.76 3.06
N HIS A 75 1.83 -1.57 2.31
CA HIS A 75 2.93 -2.53 2.13
C HIS A 75 4.27 -2.05 2.69
N THR A 76 4.45 -0.74 2.91
CA THR A 76 5.76 -0.16 3.28
C THR A 76 5.72 0.77 4.48
N GLY A 77 4.53 1.20 4.91
CA GLY A 77 4.37 2.33 5.82
C GLY A 77 4.91 2.10 7.24
N LEU A 78 5.19 0.86 7.65
CA LEU A 78 5.83 0.57 8.94
C LEU A 78 7.34 0.28 8.83
N LEU A 79 7.96 0.30 7.65
CA LEU A 79 9.41 0.13 7.49
C LEU A 79 10.21 1.10 8.38
N PRO A 80 9.90 2.42 8.45
CA PRO A 80 10.65 3.31 9.32
C PRO A 80 10.44 3.04 10.81
N LYS A 81 9.26 2.54 11.21
CA LYS A 81 9.02 2.07 12.59
C LYS A 81 9.91 0.87 12.93
N MET A 82 10.03 -0.10 12.03
CA MET A 82 10.92 -1.26 12.20
C MET A 82 12.38 -0.82 12.42
N VAL A 83 12.87 0.11 11.59
CA VAL A 83 14.24 0.64 11.68
C VAL A 83 14.43 1.44 12.97
N LYS A 84 13.47 2.27 13.36
CA LYS A 84 13.45 3.00 14.64
C LYS A 84 13.53 2.04 15.82
N ASN A 85 12.84 0.91 15.76
CA ASN A 85 12.76 -0.09 16.82
C ASN A 85 13.90 -1.13 16.78
N GLY A 86 14.91 -0.99 15.90
CA GLY A 86 16.13 -1.78 15.96
C GLY A 86 16.44 -2.65 14.75
N TYR A 87 15.61 -2.68 13.69
CA TYR A 87 15.96 -3.37 12.46
C TYR A 87 17.21 -2.75 11.81
N ARG A 88 18.16 -3.60 11.35
CA ARG A 88 19.45 -3.13 10.80
C ARG A 88 19.87 -3.89 9.53
N ASN A 89 19.11 -4.88 9.10
CA ASN A 89 19.42 -5.74 7.95
C ASN A 89 18.92 -5.11 6.63
N PRO A 90 19.29 -5.65 5.47
CA PRO A 90 18.84 -5.13 4.16
C PRO A 90 17.32 -5.21 3.95
N ILE A 91 16.78 -4.21 3.24
CA ILE A 91 15.42 -4.15 2.74
C ILE A 91 15.50 -4.22 1.21
N TYR A 92 15.03 -5.32 0.63
CA TYR A 92 15.09 -5.56 -0.82
C TYR A 92 13.79 -5.18 -1.51
N MET A 93 13.90 -4.56 -2.65
CA MET A 93 12.81 -4.12 -3.51
C MET A 93 13.30 -3.94 -4.94
N THR A 94 12.41 -3.73 -5.89
CA THR A 94 12.86 -3.37 -7.24
C THR A 94 13.60 -2.04 -7.25
N GLN A 95 14.51 -1.86 -8.21
CA GLN A 95 15.25 -0.60 -8.37
C GLN A 95 14.32 0.59 -8.57
N ILE A 96 13.17 0.38 -9.22
CA ILE A 96 12.15 1.40 -9.46
C ILE A 96 11.45 1.77 -8.15
N THR A 97 10.97 0.79 -7.39
CA THR A 97 10.35 1.01 -6.08
C THR A 97 11.27 1.81 -5.15
N LYS A 98 12.57 1.46 -5.11
CA LYS A 98 13.58 2.20 -4.33
C LYS A 98 13.68 3.68 -4.70
N GLN A 99 13.49 4.04 -5.97
CA GLN A 99 13.54 5.44 -6.41
C GLN A 99 12.28 6.23 -6.01
N ILE A 100 11.12 5.58 -5.94
CA ILE A 100 9.83 6.22 -5.68
C ILE A 100 9.55 6.31 -4.18
N LEU A 101 9.82 5.25 -3.43
CA LEU A 101 9.47 5.05 -2.01
C LEU A 101 9.84 6.21 -1.06
N PRO A 102 11.02 6.85 -1.14
CA PRO A 102 11.44 7.85 -0.14
C PRO A 102 10.44 8.98 0.05
N LYS A 103 9.84 9.44 -1.05
CA LYS A 103 8.88 10.54 -1.01
C LYS A 103 7.57 10.16 -0.33
N PHE A 104 7.12 8.92 -0.52
CA PHE A 104 5.90 8.40 0.09
C PHE A 104 6.06 8.21 1.61
N LEU A 105 7.19 7.65 2.04
CA LEU A 105 7.47 7.49 3.47
C LEU A 105 7.66 8.85 4.17
N LYS A 106 8.28 9.84 3.49
CA LYS A 106 8.40 11.19 4.02
C LYS A 106 7.04 11.86 4.15
N ASP A 107 6.21 11.83 3.11
CA ASP A 107 4.85 12.38 3.14
C ASP A 107 4.00 11.72 4.26
N SER A 108 4.15 10.40 4.45
CA SER A 108 3.51 9.70 5.57
C SER A 108 4.02 10.16 6.93
N ALA A 109 5.33 10.42 7.09
CA ALA A 109 5.89 10.96 8.32
C ALA A 109 5.35 12.35 8.64
N ASP A 110 5.32 13.25 7.64
CA ASP A 110 4.80 14.61 7.76
C ASP A 110 3.31 14.60 8.14
N GLN A 111 2.49 13.76 7.50
CA GLN A 111 1.07 13.61 7.83
C GLN A 111 0.85 13.10 9.25
N GLN A 112 1.67 12.17 9.74
CA GLN A 112 1.60 11.65 11.10
C GLN A 112 1.98 12.73 12.13
N GLU A 113 3.01 13.53 11.86
CA GLU A 113 3.41 14.64 12.74
C GLU A 113 2.33 15.72 12.82
N ASP A 114 1.78 16.14 11.69
CA ASP A 114 0.69 17.13 11.62
C ASP A 114 -0.56 16.62 12.36
N ASN A 115 -0.94 15.36 12.16
CA ASN A 115 -2.08 14.77 12.88
C ASN A 115 -1.81 14.67 14.38
N ALA A 116 -0.62 14.25 14.79
CA ALA A 116 -0.24 14.18 16.19
C ALA A 116 -0.23 15.56 16.84
N LYS A 117 0.23 16.59 16.13
CA LYS A 117 0.20 17.98 16.58
C LYS A 117 -1.26 18.46 16.75
N TYR A 118 -2.10 18.26 15.75
CA TYR A 118 -3.52 18.62 15.82
C TYR A 118 -4.23 17.96 17.01
N LEU A 119 -3.99 16.68 17.25
CA LEU A 119 -4.60 15.94 18.36
C LEU A 119 -4.06 16.40 19.72
N ARG A 120 -2.78 16.72 19.83
CA ARG A 120 -2.20 17.31 21.06
C ARG A 120 -2.80 18.67 21.41
N ASP A 121 -3.02 19.49 20.40
CA ASP A 121 -3.66 20.82 20.59
C ASP A 121 -5.14 20.68 20.96
N LYS A 122 -5.85 19.73 20.35
CA LYS A 122 -7.27 19.48 20.60
C LYS A 122 -7.52 18.81 21.96
N TYR A 123 -6.62 17.92 22.40
CA TYR A 123 -6.73 17.13 23.62
C TYR A 123 -5.50 17.31 24.54
N PRO A 124 -5.30 18.50 25.11
CA PRO A 124 -4.05 18.82 25.82
C PRO A 124 -3.83 17.98 27.08
N VAL A 125 -4.89 17.47 27.71
CA VAL A 125 -4.79 16.57 28.88
C VAL A 125 -4.24 15.20 28.49
N GLU A 126 -4.54 14.75 27.27
CA GLU A 126 -4.14 13.46 26.71
C GLU A 126 -3.00 13.59 25.68
N ALA A 127 -2.38 14.76 25.56
CA ALA A 127 -1.36 15.05 24.54
C ALA A 127 -0.20 14.02 24.52
N TRP A 128 0.06 13.36 25.64
CA TRP A 128 1.06 12.33 25.77
C TRP A 128 0.77 11.05 24.95
N ARG A 129 -0.46 10.83 24.51
CA ARG A 129 -0.88 9.68 23.70
C ARG A 129 -0.62 9.90 22.20
N PHE A 130 -0.48 11.16 21.78
CA PHE A 130 -0.43 11.49 20.36
C PHE A 130 1.00 11.80 19.93
N HIS A 131 1.65 10.81 19.32
CA HIS A 131 2.99 10.93 18.74
C HIS A 131 3.05 10.14 17.43
N PRO A 132 3.87 10.58 16.46
CA PRO A 132 4.05 9.86 15.22
C PRO A 132 4.81 8.54 15.49
N LEU A 133 4.53 7.52 14.69
CA LEU A 133 5.23 6.23 14.75
C LEU A 133 6.71 6.42 14.44
N TYR A 134 7.02 7.30 13.49
CA TYR A 134 8.36 7.64 13.03
C TYR A 134 8.40 9.06 12.48
N ASN A 135 9.58 9.58 12.23
CA ASN A 135 9.84 10.89 11.67
C ASN A 135 10.70 10.80 10.39
N GLU A 136 11.06 11.95 9.81
CA GLU A 136 11.89 12.04 8.60
C GLU A 136 13.28 11.41 8.78
N ASP A 137 13.92 11.57 9.94
CA ASP A 137 15.23 10.94 10.24
C ASP A 137 15.15 9.41 10.20
N ASP A 138 14.03 8.84 10.66
CA ASP A 138 13.80 7.39 10.62
C ASP A 138 13.59 6.91 9.18
N VAL A 139 12.95 7.72 8.33
CA VAL A 139 12.83 7.45 6.88
C VAL A 139 14.20 7.44 6.23
N GLU A 140 15.05 8.45 6.50
CA GLU A 140 16.41 8.48 5.94
C GLU A 140 17.23 7.25 6.35
N LYS A 141 17.16 6.84 7.62
CA LYS A 141 17.83 5.63 8.11
C LYS A 141 17.32 4.38 7.37
N THR A 142 16.02 4.31 7.14
CA THR A 142 15.38 3.22 6.40
C THR A 142 15.91 3.14 4.98
N MET A 143 15.99 4.26 4.27
CA MET A 143 16.47 4.28 2.89
C MET A 143 17.94 3.85 2.75
N ARG A 144 18.78 4.02 3.78
CA ARG A 144 20.16 3.51 3.78
C ARG A 144 20.23 1.97 3.79
N LEU A 145 19.21 1.30 4.30
CA LEU A 145 19.11 -0.16 4.32
C LEU A 145 18.51 -0.72 3.01
N CYS A 146 17.82 0.11 2.21
CA CYS A 146 17.17 -0.34 0.99
C CYS A 146 18.17 -0.73 -0.10
N ARG A 147 17.92 -1.88 -0.73
CA ARG A 147 18.67 -2.44 -1.86
C ARG A 147 17.74 -2.63 -3.04
N GLY A 148 18.05 -2.00 -4.17
CA GLY A 148 17.30 -2.16 -5.40
C GLY A 148 17.79 -3.39 -6.17
N LEU A 149 16.86 -4.22 -6.62
CA LEU A 149 17.11 -5.39 -7.46
C LEU A 149 16.50 -5.16 -8.85
N ASN A 150 17.07 -5.78 -9.86
CA ASN A 150 16.51 -5.77 -11.21
C ASN A 150 15.43 -6.86 -11.33
N TYR A 151 14.50 -6.66 -12.27
CA TYR A 151 13.57 -7.72 -12.62
C TYR A 151 14.26 -8.87 -13.34
N GLU A 152 13.74 -10.08 -13.16
CA GLU A 152 14.16 -11.31 -13.80
C GLU A 152 15.61 -11.74 -13.51
N GLU A 153 16.29 -11.04 -12.60
CA GLU A 153 17.60 -11.44 -12.08
C GLU A 153 17.42 -12.12 -10.71
N THR A 154 18.12 -13.24 -10.53
CA THR A 154 18.08 -13.99 -9.26
C THR A 154 19.24 -13.57 -8.37
N TYR A 155 18.94 -13.19 -7.12
CA TYR A 155 19.91 -12.74 -6.13
C TYR A 155 19.88 -13.66 -4.91
N GLU A 156 21.03 -14.17 -4.49
CA GLU A 156 21.16 -14.84 -3.20
C GLU A 156 21.27 -13.76 -2.11
N ILE A 157 20.20 -13.58 -1.33
CA ILE A 157 20.10 -12.51 -0.31
C ILE A 157 20.59 -12.97 1.08
N LEU A 158 20.49 -14.26 1.33
CA LEU A 158 21.00 -14.96 2.52
C LEU A 158 21.49 -16.34 2.06
N PRO A 159 22.45 -16.97 2.75
CA PRO A 159 22.94 -18.28 2.35
C PRO A 159 21.84 -19.34 2.17
N GLY A 160 21.59 -19.76 0.93
CA GLY A 160 20.53 -20.70 0.58
C GLY A 160 19.16 -20.04 0.33
N ILE A 161 19.04 -18.72 0.39
CA ILE A 161 17.81 -17.99 0.06
C ILE A 161 18.04 -17.13 -1.18
N LYS A 162 17.36 -17.46 -2.25
CA LYS A 162 17.39 -16.73 -3.52
C LYS A 162 16.07 -16.01 -3.77
N VAL A 163 16.14 -14.81 -4.33
CA VAL A 163 14.98 -13.97 -4.63
C VAL A 163 15.03 -13.50 -6.08
N THR A 164 13.91 -13.59 -6.78
CA THR A 164 13.72 -13.06 -8.12
C THR A 164 12.44 -12.24 -8.15
N TYR A 165 12.53 -11.01 -8.69
CA TYR A 165 11.38 -10.15 -8.92
C TYR A 165 10.92 -10.24 -10.37
N PHE A 166 9.61 -10.35 -10.60
CA PHE A 166 9.01 -10.27 -11.93
C PHE A 166 8.09 -9.05 -12.03
N VAL A 167 8.00 -8.45 -13.21
CA VAL A 167 7.10 -7.31 -13.42
C VAL A 167 5.65 -7.75 -13.18
N ASN A 168 4.93 -7.00 -12.36
CA ASN A 168 3.48 -7.07 -12.29
C ASN A 168 2.84 -5.75 -12.71
N GLY A 169 1.57 -5.75 -13.04
CA GLY A 169 0.89 -4.60 -13.65
C GLY A 169 0.28 -3.61 -12.66
N HIS A 170 0.49 -3.80 -11.35
CA HIS A 170 -0.13 -2.95 -10.33
C HIS A 170 0.33 -1.50 -10.42
N LEU A 171 1.63 -1.28 -10.31
CA LEU A 171 2.28 0.03 -10.35
C LEU A 171 3.64 -0.05 -11.06
N LEU A 172 4.14 1.10 -11.49
CA LEU A 172 5.52 1.22 -11.92
C LEU A 172 6.47 0.94 -10.74
N GLY A 173 7.20 -0.16 -10.84
CA GLY A 173 8.09 -0.67 -9.79
C GLY A 173 7.53 -1.85 -8.99
N ALA A 174 6.25 -2.16 -9.07
CA ALA A 174 5.67 -3.29 -8.40
C ALA A 174 6.13 -4.63 -9.01
N GLY A 175 6.25 -5.68 -8.19
CA GLY A 175 6.70 -6.99 -8.67
C GLY A 175 6.13 -8.16 -7.91
N PHE A 176 5.93 -9.27 -8.63
CA PHE A 176 5.83 -10.59 -8.04
C PHE A 176 7.19 -10.98 -7.44
N ILE A 177 7.19 -11.74 -6.36
CA ILE A 177 8.43 -12.18 -5.70
C ILE A 177 8.46 -13.69 -5.64
N LEU A 178 9.46 -14.30 -6.27
CA LEU A 178 9.80 -15.70 -6.06
C LEU A 178 10.91 -15.80 -5.01
N VAL A 179 10.67 -16.51 -3.93
CA VAL A 179 11.66 -16.84 -2.89
C VAL A 179 11.95 -18.34 -2.96
N GLN A 180 13.18 -18.69 -3.26
CA GLN A 180 13.63 -20.09 -3.36
C GLN A 180 14.53 -20.40 -2.17
N CYS A 181 14.14 -21.39 -1.38
CA CYS A 181 14.88 -21.86 -0.22
C CYS A 181 15.61 -23.17 -0.61
N GLU A 182 16.89 -23.07 -0.87
CA GLU A 182 17.71 -24.18 -1.36
C GLU A 182 18.55 -24.80 -0.25
N ASP A 183 18.33 -26.08 0.00
CA ASP A 183 19.22 -26.92 0.82
C ASP A 183 19.86 -27.96 -0.11
N HIS A 184 21.18 -28.13 -0.04
CA HIS A 184 21.91 -29.06 -0.95
C HIS A 184 21.52 -30.54 -0.79
N LEU A 185 20.72 -30.83 0.22
CA LEU A 185 20.29 -32.20 0.51
C LEU A 185 18.82 -32.45 0.18
N MET A 186 18.06 -31.42 -0.20
CA MET A 186 16.60 -31.46 -0.35
C MET A 186 16.15 -30.66 -1.58
N LYS A 187 14.96 -31.00 -2.09
CA LYS A 187 14.30 -30.21 -3.14
C LYS A 187 14.05 -28.77 -2.63
N PRO A 188 14.27 -27.73 -3.43
CA PRO A 188 13.97 -26.37 -3.02
C PRO A 188 12.51 -26.20 -2.60
N ILE A 189 12.26 -25.42 -1.55
CA ILE A 189 10.92 -24.95 -1.21
C ILE A 189 10.76 -23.56 -1.84
N ASN A 190 9.74 -23.41 -2.70
CA ASN A 190 9.54 -22.18 -3.45
C ASN A 190 8.28 -21.45 -2.97
N PHE A 191 8.42 -20.17 -2.63
CA PHE A 191 7.32 -19.29 -2.29
C PHE A 191 7.14 -18.25 -3.38
N PHE A 192 5.90 -18.05 -3.82
CA PHE A 192 5.54 -17.03 -4.78
C PHE A 192 4.56 -16.05 -4.16
N PHE A 193 5.00 -14.79 -3.96
CA PHE A 193 4.17 -13.73 -3.43
C PHE A 193 3.68 -12.85 -4.58
N THR A 194 2.38 -12.73 -4.75
CA THR A 194 1.83 -11.88 -5.81
C THR A 194 1.98 -10.39 -5.48
N GLY A 195 1.95 -10.01 -4.19
CA GLY A 195 1.62 -8.66 -3.80
C GLY A 195 0.32 -8.25 -4.48
N ASP A 196 0.03 -6.98 -4.51
CA ASP A 196 -1.05 -6.44 -5.34
C ASP A 196 -0.63 -6.50 -6.80
N TYR A 197 -1.52 -6.96 -7.68
CA TYR A 197 -1.15 -7.11 -9.08
C TYR A 197 -2.30 -6.87 -10.06
N LYS A 198 -1.92 -6.61 -11.29
CA LYS A 198 -2.78 -6.60 -12.47
C LYS A 198 -2.00 -7.20 -13.63
N LEU A 199 -2.69 -7.82 -14.58
CA LEU A 199 -2.06 -8.45 -15.75
C LEU A 199 -1.87 -7.47 -16.93
N THR A 200 -2.24 -6.21 -16.75
CA THR A 200 -2.09 -5.14 -17.74
C THR A 200 -1.73 -3.83 -17.08
N ASN A 201 -0.94 -3.00 -17.76
CA ASN A 201 -0.65 -1.64 -17.31
C ASN A 201 -0.63 -0.68 -18.52
N PRO A 202 -1.18 0.53 -18.42
CA PRO A 202 -1.19 1.47 -19.55
C PRO A 202 0.20 2.01 -19.92
N PHE A 203 1.19 1.89 -19.04
CA PHE A 203 2.52 2.45 -19.24
C PHE A 203 3.56 1.46 -19.72
N PHE A 204 3.35 0.15 -19.52
CA PHE A 204 4.31 -0.88 -19.88
C PHE A 204 3.61 -2.23 -20.09
N THR A 205 4.27 -3.08 -20.85
CA THR A 205 3.83 -4.47 -21.01
C THR A 205 4.10 -5.25 -19.73
N VAL A 206 3.14 -6.05 -19.29
CA VAL A 206 3.32 -7.04 -18.21
C VAL A 206 3.66 -8.37 -18.89
N PRO A 207 4.89 -8.88 -18.75
CA PRO A 207 5.27 -10.16 -19.33
C PRO A 207 4.54 -11.33 -18.65
N ASP A 208 4.34 -12.41 -19.36
CA ASP A 208 3.93 -13.67 -18.76
C ASP A 208 4.99 -14.17 -17.78
N ILE A 209 4.56 -14.87 -16.75
CA ILE A 209 5.49 -15.54 -15.84
C ILE A 209 6.29 -16.58 -16.63
N PRO A 210 7.64 -16.59 -16.52
CA PRO A 210 8.47 -17.52 -17.27
C PRO A 210 8.08 -18.99 -17.04
N ALA A 211 8.11 -19.80 -18.09
CA ALA A 211 7.69 -21.20 -18.04
C ALA A 211 8.43 -22.02 -16.97
N TRP A 212 9.70 -21.69 -16.68
CA TRP A 212 10.45 -22.38 -15.63
C TRP A 212 9.89 -22.12 -14.24
N VAL A 213 9.32 -20.93 -13.97
CA VAL A 213 8.65 -20.59 -12.70
C VAL A 213 7.32 -21.32 -12.60
N ARG A 214 6.54 -21.34 -13.69
CA ARG A 214 5.20 -21.97 -13.72
C ARG A 214 5.24 -23.49 -13.47
N ARG A 215 6.41 -24.13 -13.72
CA ARG A 215 6.67 -25.57 -13.50
C ARG A 215 7.22 -25.89 -12.11
N LEU A 216 7.44 -24.90 -11.27
CA LEU A 216 7.91 -25.14 -9.90
C LEU A 216 6.74 -25.64 -9.04
N GLU A 217 7.04 -26.53 -8.11
CA GLU A 217 6.18 -26.79 -6.96
C GLU A 217 6.17 -25.57 -6.07
N LEU A 218 5.02 -24.92 -5.89
CA LEU A 218 4.90 -23.60 -5.29
C LEU A 218 4.01 -23.57 -4.06
N ILE A 219 4.38 -22.72 -3.12
CA ILE A 219 3.50 -22.15 -2.11
C ILE A 219 3.23 -20.71 -2.54
N MET A 220 2.01 -20.42 -2.95
CA MET A 220 1.62 -19.10 -3.47
C MET A 220 0.88 -18.31 -2.40
N VAL A 221 1.36 -17.08 -2.12
CA VAL A 221 0.64 -16.09 -1.30
C VAL A 221 0.00 -15.08 -2.24
N HIS A 222 -1.32 -15.05 -2.26
CA HIS A 222 -2.11 -14.39 -3.30
C HIS A 222 -3.04 -13.33 -2.73
N GLU A 223 -3.09 -12.13 -3.36
CA GLU A 223 -4.05 -11.08 -3.02
C GLU A 223 -5.49 -11.48 -3.34
N SER A 224 -6.47 -10.78 -2.76
CA SER A 224 -7.88 -11.05 -2.99
C SER A 224 -8.77 -9.81 -3.08
N THR A 225 -8.19 -8.63 -3.28
CA THR A 225 -8.92 -7.33 -3.23
C THR A 225 -10.20 -7.30 -4.08
N TYR A 226 -10.18 -7.89 -5.27
CA TYR A 226 -11.35 -8.02 -6.16
C TYR A 226 -11.75 -9.49 -6.41
N GLY A 227 -11.49 -10.35 -5.44
CA GLY A 227 -11.74 -11.79 -5.52
C GLY A 227 -13.21 -12.22 -5.63
N ASN A 228 -14.15 -11.27 -5.58
CA ASN A 228 -15.58 -11.51 -5.79
C ASN A 228 -16.16 -10.69 -6.96
N THR A 229 -15.31 -10.05 -7.78
CA THR A 229 -15.73 -9.15 -8.85
C THR A 229 -15.16 -9.61 -10.19
N ASN A 230 -16.02 -9.92 -11.15
CA ASN A 230 -15.60 -10.25 -12.51
C ASN A 230 -15.35 -8.99 -13.36
N SER A 231 -14.47 -9.09 -14.35
CA SER A 231 -14.15 -8.00 -15.26
C SER A 231 -15.37 -7.47 -16.02
N LYS A 232 -16.30 -8.35 -16.41
CA LYS A 232 -17.55 -8.01 -17.09
C LYS A 232 -18.49 -7.12 -16.25
N ASP A 233 -18.36 -7.14 -14.92
CA ASP A 233 -19.20 -6.37 -14.00
C ASP A 233 -18.67 -4.93 -13.80
N ILE A 234 -17.47 -4.66 -14.31
CA ILE A 234 -16.83 -3.35 -14.26
C ILE A 234 -17.23 -2.53 -15.48
N LYS A 235 -18.06 -1.51 -15.25
CA LYS A 235 -18.48 -0.59 -16.34
C LYS A 235 -17.35 0.32 -16.77
N VAL A 236 -17.05 0.34 -18.06
CA VAL A 236 -16.13 1.30 -18.70
C VAL A 236 -16.91 2.58 -18.98
N CYS A 237 -16.71 3.61 -18.19
CA CYS A 237 -17.51 4.83 -18.27
C CYS A 237 -16.73 6.14 -18.05
N PHE A 238 -15.43 6.10 -17.78
CA PHE A 238 -14.63 7.29 -17.49
C PHE A 238 -14.68 8.30 -18.64
N THR A 239 -14.30 7.89 -19.83
CA THR A 239 -14.36 8.73 -21.05
C THR A 239 -15.76 9.27 -21.30
N GLN A 240 -16.79 8.42 -21.23
CA GLN A 240 -18.18 8.84 -21.45
C GLN A 240 -18.62 9.89 -20.44
N ASN A 241 -18.27 9.73 -19.15
CA ASN A 241 -18.57 10.71 -18.12
C ASN A 241 -17.91 12.07 -18.40
N LEU A 242 -16.66 12.08 -18.91
CA LEU A 242 -15.99 13.31 -19.32
C LEU A 242 -16.65 13.97 -20.53
N LEU A 243 -16.99 13.21 -21.57
CA LEU A 243 -17.70 13.73 -22.75
C LEU A 243 -19.06 14.34 -22.36
N GLU A 244 -19.81 13.69 -21.47
CA GLU A 244 -21.04 14.27 -20.90
C GLU A 244 -20.77 15.58 -20.15
N ALA A 245 -19.71 15.65 -19.37
CA ALA A 245 -19.33 16.88 -18.66
C ALA A 245 -18.92 18.00 -19.63
N PHE A 246 -18.19 17.68 -20.69
CA PHE A 246 -17.79 18.65 -21.73
C PHE A 246 -19.00 19.22 -22.47
N SER A 247 -19.99 18.40 -22.85
CA SER A 247 -21.20 18.86 -23.51
C SER A 247 -22.02 19.85 -22.68
N LYS A 248 -21.87 19.80 -21.34
CA LYS A 248 -22.55 20.69 -20.39
C LYS A 248 -21.64 21.83 -19.87
N ASN A 249 -20.42 21.95 -20.37
CA ASN A 249 -19.41 22.91 -19.92
C ASN A 249 -19.21 22.88 -18.40
N LEU A 250 -19.08 21.70 -17.79
CA LEU A 250 -18.91 21.56 -16.35
C LEU A 250 -17.44 21.77 -15.96
N PHE A 251 -17.21 22.38 -14.80
CA PHE A 251 -15.94 22.27 -14.08
C PHE A 251 -15.80 20.84 -13.55
N ILE A 252 -14.62 20.23 -13.69
CA ILE A 252 -14.42 18.82 -13.38
C ILE A 252 -13.35 18.68 -12.31
N LEU A 253 -13.69 18.09 -11.16
CA LEU A 253 -12.74 17.67 -10.13
C LEU A 253 -12.56 16.15 -10.22
N ILE A 254 -11.32 15.70 -10.39
CA ILE A 254 -10.98 14.27 -10.44
C ILE A 254 -10.11 13.93 -9.23
N GLY A 255 -10.65 13.14 -8.31
CA GLY A 255 -9.89 12.59 -7.18
C GLY A 255 -9.08 11.38 -7.63
N ALA A 256 -7.77 11.39 -7.35
CA ALA A 256 -6.86 10.32 -7.73
C ALA A 256 -5.80 10.06 -6.65
N PHE A 257 -5.39 8.79 -6.48
CA PHE A 257 -4.23 8.47 -5.65
C PHE A 257 -2.96 9.01 -6.30
N ALA A 258 -2.00 9.43 -5.47
CA ALA A 258 -0.79 10.11 -5.93
C ALA A 258 0.09 9.26 -6.85
N GLN A 259 0.06 7.94 -6.70
CA GLN A 259 0.76 7.01 -7.56
C GLN A 259 -0.20 6.06 -8.27
N GLY A 260 0.13 5.72 -9.50
CA GLY A 260 -0.65 4.89 -10.42
C GLY A 260 -1.83 5.65 -10.97
N ARG A 261 -2.83 5.92 -10.14
CA ARG A 261 -4.11 6.49 -10.55
C ARG A 261 -4.02 7.90 -11.17
N MET A 262 -3.27 8.80 -10.55
CA MET A 262 -3.10 10.15 -11.10
C MET A 262 -2.42 10.10 -12.47
N GLN A 263 -1.39 9.28 -12.63
CA GLN A 263 -0.66 9.13 -13.88
C GLN A 263 -1.56 8.54 -14.97
N GLU A 264 -2.34 7.50 -14.64
CA GLU A 264 -3.32 6.91 -15.58
C GLU A 264 -4.38 7.91 -16.04
N VAL A 265 -4.92 8.70 -15.12
CA VAL A 265 -5.90 9.75 -15.43
C VAL A 265 -5.30 10.80 -16.35
N LEU A 266 -4.09 11.28 -16.04
CA LEU A 266 -3.39 12.26 -16.87
C LEU A 266 -3.06 11.70 -18.26
N TYR A 267 -2.68 10.42 -18.34
CA TYR A 267 -2.43 9.75 -19.61
C TYR A 267 -3.71 9.60 -20.45
N ASP A 268 -4.85 9.30 -19.83
CA ASP A 268 -6.11 9.26 -20.56
C ASP A 268 -6.55 10.65 -21.03
N LEU A 269 -6.36 11.68 -20.21
CA LEU A 269 -6.60 13.06 -20.65
C LEU A 269 -5.70 13.44 -21.84
N ARG A 270 -4.42 13.01 -21.83
CA ARG A 270 -3.51 13.19 -22.96
C ARG A 270 -4.05 12.49 -24.22
N LYS A 271 -4.47 11.22 -24.12
CA LYS A 271 -5.07 10.49 -25.24
C LYS A 271 -6.34 11.16 -25.78
N LEU A 272 -7.17 11.73 -24.91
CA LEU A 272 -8.36 12.47 -25.31
C LEU A 272 -7.99 13.80 -26.01
N GLN A 273 -6.93 14.49 -25.57
CA GLN A 273 -6.40 15.66 -26.28
C GLN A 273 -5.90 15.29 -27.69
N ASP A 274 -5.11 14.23 -27.81
CA ASP A 274 -4.54 13.79 -29.09
C ASP A 274 -5.63 13.36 -30.10
N LYS A 275 -6.80 12.94 -29.59
CA LYS A 275 -8.01 12.64 -30.37
C LYS A 275 -8.92 13.86 -30.59
N ASN A 276 -8.54 15.06 -30.15
CA ASN A 276 -9.34 16.29 -30.18
C ASN A 276 -10.71 16.14 -29.51
N LEU A 277 -10.82 15.30 -28.45
CA LEU A 277 -12.07 15.08 -27.73
C LEU A 277 -12.23 15.99 -26.50
N ILE A 278 -11.17 16.67 -26.07
CA ILE A 278 -11.25 17.72 -25.05
C ILE A 278 -11.44 19.06 -25.78
N PRO A 279 -12.55 19.79 -25.53
CA PRO A 279 -12.77 21.09 -26.17
C PRO A 279 -11.69 22.10 -25.81
N GLU A 280 -11.28 22.95 -26.75
CA GLU A 280 -10.16 23.91 -26.60
C GLU A 280 -10.30 24.89 -25.40
N GLN A 281 -11.55 25.16 -24.99
CA GLN A 281 -11.80 26.03 -23.85
C GLN A 281 -11.45 25.39 -22.50
N TYR A 282 -11.23 24.06 -22.42
CA TYR A 282 -10.88 23.40 -21.17
C TYR A 282 -9.39 23.55 -20.84
N GLU A 283 -9.13 23.99 -19.62
CA GLU A 283 -7.79 23.99 -19.03
C GLU A 283 -7.61 22.74 -18.15
N ILE A 284 -6.45 22.08 -18.22
CA ILE A 284 -6.13 20.91 -17.39
C ILE A 284 -5.14 21.33 -16.32
N TRP A 285 -5.53 21.11 -15.08
CA TRP A 285 -4.78 21.49 -13.90
C TRP A 285 -4.50 20.26 -13.03
N VAL A 286 -3.32 20.22 -12.39
CA VAL A 286 -2.97 19.19 -11.41
C VAL A 286 -2.60 19.84 -10.08
N ASP A 287 -3.05 19.25 -8.98
CA ASP A 287 -2.70 19.65 -7.62
C ASP A 287 -2.43 18.42 -6.73
N GLY A 288 -1.51 18.59 -5.80
CA GLY A 288 -1.04 17.56 -4.87
C GLY A 288 0.46 17.36 -5.02
N PRO A 289 1.27 17.90 -4.09
CA PRO A 289 2.73 17.88 -4.20
C PRO A 289 3.31 16.49 -4.42
N LEU A 290 2.78 15.48 -3.70
CA LEU A 290 3.20 14.09 -3.86
C LEU A 290 2.90 13.53 -5.25
N GLY A 291 1.70 13.80 -5.79
CA GLY A 291 1.31 13.35 -7.13
C GLY A 291 2.11 14.02 -8.24
N ILE A 292 2.36 15.34 -8.10
CA ILE A 292 3.18 16.11 -9.05
C ILE A 292 4.62 15.58 -9.08
N ASP A 293 5.24 15.38 -7.91
CA ASP A 293 6.59 14.79 -7.82
C ASP A 293 6.62 13.38 -8.45
N THR A 294 5.58 12.59 -8.21
CA THR A 294 5.43 11.24 -8.79
C THR A 294 5.32 11.28 -10.31
N ASN A 295 4.62 12.27 -10.89
CA ASN A 295 4.54 12.43 -12.35
C ASN A 295 5.94 12.62 -12.96
N TYR A 296 6.78 13.49 -12.39
CA TYR A 296 8.15 13.70 -12.87
C TYR A 296 9.02 12.44 -12.71
N LYS A 297 8.86 11.72 -11.63
CA LYS A 297 9.58 10.43 -11.43
C LYS A 297 9.15 9.39 -12.45
N TYR A 298 7.83 9.28 -12.71
CA TYR A 298 7.30 8.37 -13.73
C TYR A 298 7.90 8.70 -15.11
N GLN A 299 7.88 9.96 -15.56
CA GLN A 299 8.50 10.35 -16.82
C GLN A 299 9.98 9.96 -16.88
N LYS A 300 10.73 10.27 -15.81
CA LYS A 300 12.17 9.96 -15.75
C LYS A 300 12.44 8.45 -15.80
N ILE A 301 11.64 7.64 -15.12
CA ILE A 301 11.80 6.18 -15.10
C ILE A 301 11.35 5.61 -16.44
N LEU A 302 10.22 6.03 -16.97
CA LEU A 302 9.69 5.55 -18.26
C LEU A 302 10.63 5.87 -19.42
N ASN A 303 11.36 6.98 -19.39
CA ASN A 303 12.36 7.30 -20.41
C ASN A 303 13.40 6.19 -20.65
N TRP A 304 13.72 5.36 -19.66
CA TRP A 304 14.62 4.24 -19.81
C TRP A 304 13.94 2.88 -19.71
N PHE A 305 12.78 2.79 -19.04
CA PHE A 305 12.05 1.54 -18.85
C PHE A 305 11.07 1.24 -19.99
N ASN A 306 10.28 2.24 -20.42
CA ASN A 306 9.40 2.20 -21.59
C ASN A 306 9.23 3.59 -22.22
N PRO A 307 10.17 4.03 -23.09
CA PRO A 307 10.22 5.38 -23.63
C PRO A 307 8.94 5.83 -24.38
N GLU A 308 8.20 4.89 -24.99
CA GLU A 308 7.00 5.17 -25.78
C GLU A 308 5.89 5.84 -24.96
N THR A 309 5.85 5.56 -23.65
CA THR A 309 4.84 6.09 -22.75
C THR A 309 5.35 7.21 -21.83
N SER A 310 6.61 7.62 -21.98
CA SER A 310 7.23 8.61 -21.10
C SER A 310 6.59 10.01 -21.20
N ASP A 311 6.06 10.39 -22.36
CA ASP A 311 5.35 11.66 -22.60
C ASP A 311 3.82 11.50 -22.39
N PHE A 312 3.44 11.05 -21.20
CA PHE A 312 2.04 10.77 -20.87
C PHE A 312 1.25 11.97 -20.36
N LEU A 313 1.92 13.07 -20.02
CA LEU A 313 1.24 14.24 -19.47
C LEU A 313 0.44 15.00 -20.53
N PRO A 314 -0.73 15.56 -20.18
CA PRO A 314 -1.48 16.44 -21.05
C PRO A 314 -0.64 17.63 -21.55
N LYS A 315 -0.86 18.03 -22.80
CA LYS A 315 -0.27 19.26 -23.36
C LYS A 315 -0.80 20.45 -22.57
N ASN A 316 0.08 21.41 -22.25
CA ASN A 316 -0.27 22.61 -21.49
C ASN A 316 -0.85 22.33 -20.08
N LEU A 317 -0.45 21.20 -19.45
CA LEU A 317 -0.81 20.89 -18.07
C LEU A 317 -0.34 22.01 -17.13
N GLN A 318 -1.27 22.55 -16.34
CA GLN A 318 -0.99 23.59 -15.37
C GLN A 318 -0.83 22.98 -13.96
N ILE A 319 0.10 23.51 -13.16
CA ILE A 319 0.25 23.17 -11.76
C ILE A 319 -0.43 24.26 -10.93
N VAL A 320 -1.30 23.85 -10.02
CA VAL A 320 -2.02 24.81 -9.15
C VAL A 320 -1.06 25.37 -8.09
N ASP A 321 -0.96 26.72 -8.04
CA ASP A 321 -0.36 27.38 -6.87
C ASP A 321 -1.32 27.20 -5.68
N PRO A 322 -0.87 26.66 -4.53
CA PRO A 322 -1.70 26.50 -3.34
C PRO A 322 -2.44 27.76 -2.90
N LYS A 323 -1.88 28.95 -3.12
CA LYS A 323 -2.50 30.24 -2.81
C LYS A 323 -3.71 30.56 -3.71
N GLN A 324 -3.78 29.93 -4.89
CA GLN A 324 -4.84 30.15 -5.88
C GLN A 324 -5.95 29.11 -5.83
N ARG A 325 -5.85 28.08 -4.98
CA ARG A 325 -6.87 27.01 -4.87
C ARG A 325 -8.28 27.54 -4.72
N ASN A 326 -8.48 28.53 -3.84
CA ASN A 326 -9.80 29.10 -3.59
C ASN A 326 -10.40 29.84 -4.81
N ASN A 327 -9.59 30.16 -5.80
CA ASN A 327 -9.99 30.85 -7.02
C ASN A 327 -10.12 29.92 -8.23
N ILE A 328 -10.01 28.61 -8.03
CA ILE A 328 -9.97 27.63 -9.15
C ILE A 328 -11.26 27.65 -9.98
N LEU A 329 -12.40 27.96 -9.36
CA LEU A 329 -13.69 28.09 -10.03
C LEU A 329 -13.98 29.53 -10.55
N ASN A 330 -13.14 30.52 -10.18
CA ASN A 330 -13.28 31.90 -10.65
C ASN A 330 -12.64 32.07 -12.04
N SER A 331 -13.16 31.35 -13.03
CA SER A 331 -12.68 31.39 -14.41
C SER A 331 -13.86 31.37 -15.36
N ALA A 332 -13.75 32.13 -16.44
CA ALA A 332 -14.70 32.05 -17.56
C ALA A 332 -14.58 30.71 -18.32
N ARG A 333 -13.40 30.08 -18.29
CA ARG A 333 -13.12 28.80 -18.93
C ARG A 333 -13.32 27.65 -17.93
N PRO A 334 -14.00 26.59 -18.32
CA PRO A 334 -14.11 25.40 -17.47
C PRO A 334 -12.74 24.74 -17.30
N ARG A 335 -12.54 24.10 -16.13
CA ARG A 335 -11.28 23.46 -15.77
C ARG A 335 -11.47 22.01 -15.39
N ILE A 336 -10.50 21.19 -15.75
CA ILE A 336 -10.32 19.84 -15.22
C ILE A 336 -9.22 19.94 -14.16
N VAL A 337 -9.54 19.63 -12.92
CA VAL A 337 -8.57 19.60 -11.80
C VAL A 337 -8.37 18.17 -11.36
N VAL A 338 -7.18 17.62 -11.58
CA VAL A 338 -6.79 16.30 -11.08
C VAL A 338 -6.05 16.50 -9.76
N THR A 339 -6.52 15.88 -8.69
CA THR A 339 -6.00 16.16 -7.34
C THR A 339 -5.90 14.93 -6.45
N THR A 340 -4.99 14.96 -5.47
CA THR A 340 -4.94 14.00 -4.37
C THR A 340 -5.80 14.47 -3.19
N SER A 341 -6.45 13.60 -2.44
CA SER A 341 -6.42 12.13 -2.46
C SER A 341 -7.58 11.54 -3.28
N GLY A 342 -7.45 10.27 -3.66
CA GLY A 342 -8.48 9.54 -4.39
C GLY A 342 -9.81 9.39 -3.64
N MET A 343 -9.77 9.29 -2.29
CA MET A 343 -10.96 9.21 -1.44
C MET A 343 -11.46 10.58 -0.94
N LEU A 344 -10.87 11.68 -1.42
CA LEU A 344 -11.23 13.08 -1.13
C LEU A 344 -11.11 13.50 0.34
N SER A 345 -10.63 12.63 1.21
CA SER A 345 -10.59 12.85 2.67
C SER A 345 -9.37 13.66 3.12
N ASN A 346 -8.30 13.67 2.33
CA ASN A 346 -7.01 14.27 2.66
C ASN A 346 -6.47 15.13 1.51
N GLY A 347 -5.34 15.80 1.75
CA GLY A 347 -4.64 16.60 0.76
C GLY A 347 -5.46 17.77 0.19
N PRO A 348 -5.08 18.27 -0.99
CA PRO A 348 -5.78 19.39 -1.62
C PRO A 348 -7.24 19.11 -1.96
N ALA A 349 -7.62 17.84 -2.22
CA ALA A 349 -9.00 17.45 -2.50
C ALA A 349 -9.97 17.94 -1.42
N ARG A 350 -9.55 17.92 -0.15
CA ARG A 350 -10.36 18.40 0.98
C ARG A 350 -10.76 19.87 0.86
N GLN A 351 -9.92 20.70 0.22
CA GLN A 351 -10.22 22.12 -0.02
C GLN A 351 -11.13 22.31 -1.23
N TYR A 352 -10.96 21.49 -2.27
CA TYR A 352 -11.74 21.59 -3.50
C TYR A 352 -13.18 21.08 -3.35
N VAL A 353 -13.38 19.99 -2.61
CA VAL A 353 -14.69 19.33 -2.52
C VAL A 353 -15.80 20.28 -2.10
N PRO A 354 -15.69 21.11 -1.05
CA PRO A 354 -16.75 22.06 -0.68
C PRO A 354 -17.13 23.01 -1.82
N MET A 355 -16.13 23.58 -2.50
CA MET A 355 -16.35 24.54 -3.58
C MET A 355 -17.03 23.90 -4.79
N PHE A 356 -16.53 22.74 -5.23
CA PHE A 356 -17.12 21.99 -6.36
C PHE A 356 -18.51 21.48 -6.01
N LEU A 357 -18.72 21.01 -4.78
CA LEU A 357 -19.98 20.41 -4.34
C LEU A 357 -21.15 21.39 -4.44
N GLU A 358 -20.95 22.65 -4.07
CA GLU A 358 -21.98 23.70 -4.13
C GLU A 358 -22.11 24.37 -5.51
N HIS A 359 -21.20 24.08 -6.43
CA HIS A 359 -21.21 24.70 -7.76
C HIS A 359 -22.16 23.98 -8.71
N ASN A 360 -23.19 24.67 -9.21
CA ASN A 360 -24.23 24.09 -10.08
C ASN A 360 -23.70 23.51 -11.41
N ARG A 361 -22.57 24.02 -11.90
CA ARG A 361 -21.89 23.60 -13.13
C ARG A 361 -20.60 22.85 -12.79
N ALA A 362 -20.66 21.89 -11.89
CA ALA A 362 -19.50 21.08 -11.55
C ALA A 362 -19.81 19.58 -11.57
N MET A 363 -18.78 18.81 -11.85
CA MET A 363 -18.74 17.37 -11.69
C MET A 363 -17.57 17.00 -10.79
N ILE A 364 -17.81 16.12 -9.80
CA ILE A 364 -16.78 15.46 -9.02
C ILE A 364 -16.72 14.01 -9.51
N HIS A 365 -15.57 13.60 -10.01
CA HIS A 365 -15.35 12.26 -10.54
C HIS A 365 -14.37 11.47 -9.65
N LEU A 366 -14.82 10.32 -9.18
CA LEU A 366 -14.02 9.38 -8.37
C LEU A 366 -13.47 8.28 -9.29
N THR A 367 -12.18 8.02 -9.20
CA THR A 367 -11.47 7.11 -10.12
C THR A 367 -11.09 5.78 -9.50
N GLY A 368 -11.78 5.34 -8.46
CA GLY A 368 -11.48 4.10 -7.77
C GLY A 368 -12.57 3.70 -6.78
N TYR A 369 -12.26 2.71 -5.98
CA TYR A 369 -13.11 2.29 -4.87
C TYR A 369 -13.23 3.42 -3.83
N ALA A 370 -14.43 3.66 -3.37
CA ALA A 370 -14.73 4.57 -2.27
C ALA A 370 -15.03 3.72 -1.02
N ALA A 371 -14.06 3.61 -0.14
CA ALA A 371 -14.20 2.85 1.10
C ALA A 371 -15.30 3.44 1.99
N GLU A 372 -15.93 2.60 2.78
CA GLU A 372 -16.90 3.04 3.79
C GLU A 372 -16.28 4.10 4.72
N GLU A 373 -17.09 4.95 5.30
CA GLU A 373 -16.68 6.06 6.16
C GLU A 373 -15.80 7.15 5.50
N THR A 374 -15.54 7.07 4.18
CA THR A 374 -14.83 8.11 3.44
C THR A 374 -15.76 9.19 2.90
N LEU A 375 -15.20 10.41 2.68
CA LEU A 375 -15.96 11.48 2.04
C LEU A 375 -16.42 11.09 0.61
N ALA A 376 -15.58 10.37 -0.12
CA ALA A 376 -15.93 9.84 -1.44
C ALA A 376 -17.19 8.96 -1.39
N ARG A 377 -17.29 8.07 -0.40
CA ARG A 377 -18.47 7.21 -0.22
C ARG A 377 -19.71 8.03 0.13
N THR A 378 -19.60 8.95 1.09
CA THR A 378 -20.67 9.87 1.46
C THR A 378 -21.20 10.65 0.24
N LEU A 379 -20.30 11.14 -0.62
CA LEU A 379 -20.69 11.88 -1.81
C LEU A 379 -21.40 11.01 -2.86
N LEU A 380 -21.03 9.75 -3.00
CA LEU A 380 -21.68 8.82 -3.93
C LEU A 380 -23.10 8.46 -3.47
N ASP A 381 -23.26 8.18 -2.19
CA ASP A 381 -24.55 7.71 -1.63
C ASP A 381 -25.56 8.84 -1.46
N ALA A 382 -25.09 10.07 -1.25
CA ALA A 382 -25.96 11.21 -1.07
C ALA A 382 -26.77 11.54 -2.32
N LYS A 383 -28.04 11.90 -2.13
CA LYS A 383 -28.92 12.36 -3.23
C LYS A 383 -28.56 13.79 -3.67
N ARG A 384 -29.01 14.17 -4.86
CA ARG A 384 -28.88 15.56 -5.32
C ARG A 384 -29.64 16.51 -4.39
N SER A 385 -29.05 17.65 -4.08
CA SER A 385 -29.57 18.68 -3.14
C SER A 385 -29.54 18.26 -1.66
N GLU A 386 -28.99 17.12 -1.33
CA GLU A 386 -28.76 16.71 0.07
C GLU A 386 -27.68 17.60 0.73
N MET A 387 -27.83 17.77 2.05
CA MET A 387 -26.86 18.51 2.87
C MET A 387 -25.78 17.57 3.37
N ILE A 388 -24.52 17.90 3.13
CA ILE A 388 -23.36 17.09 3.51
C ILE A 388 -22.48 17.87 4.48
N THR A 389 -22.13 17.26 5.59
CA THR A 389 -21.23 17.86 6.58
C THR A 389 -19.77 17.52 6.25
N ILE A 390 -18.94 18.54 6.03
CA ILE A 390 -17.51 18.39 5.76
C ILE A 390 -16.74 19.31 6.72
N GLY A 391 -15.92 18.73 7.59
CA GLY A 391 -15.10 19.50 8.53
C GLY A 391 -15.91 20.36 9.51
N GLY A 392 -17.15 19.95 9.85
CA GLY A 392 -18.05 20.67 10.74
C GLY A 392 -18.94 21.73 10.05
N ASN A 393 -18.72 21.98 8.77
CA ASN A 393 -19.56 22.87 7.96
C ASN A 393 -20.52 22.05 7.09
N VAL A 394 -21.67 22.63 6.76
CA VAL A 394 -22.73 21.97 5.99
C VAL A 394 -22.78 22.57 4.59
N TYR A 395 -22.78 21.72 3.58
CA TYR A 395 -22.76 22.10 2.17
C TYR A 395 -23.88 21.43 1.39
N HIS A 396 -24.43 22.11 0.36
CA HIS A 396 -25.44 21.55 -0.54
C HIS A 396 -24.78 20.77 -1.68
N LYS A 397 -25.17 19.51 -1.89
CA LYS A 397 -24.74 18.71 -3.05
C LYS A 397 -25.46 19.17 -4.32
N ARG A 398 -24.90 20.15 -5.03
CA ARG A 398 -25.38 20.66 -6.32
C ARG A 398 -24.63 20.04 -7.49
N ALA A 399 -23.35 19.72 -7.31
CA ALA A 399 -22.51 19.09 -8.30
C ALA A 399 -23.02 17.68 -8.68
N VAL A 400 -22.72 17.29 -9.92
CA VAL A 400 -22.86 15.89 -10.35
C VAL A 400 -21.70 15.08 -9.75
N VAL A 401 -22.00 13.97 -9.10
CA VAL A 401 -20.96 13.03 -8.61
C VAL A 401 -21.02 11.77 -9.44
N LYS A 402 -19.90 11.37 -10.02
CA LYS A 402 -19.71 10.16 -10.84
C LYS A 402 -18.55 9.35 -10.30
N SER A 403 -18.54 8.06 -10.60
CA SER A 403 -17.41 7.18 -10.26
C SER A 403 -17.14 6.19 -11.38
N THR A 404 -15.92 5.67 -11.45
CA THR A 404 -15.55 4.54 -12.28
C THR A 404 -14.70 3.54 -11.51
N ARG A 405 -14.90 2.25 -11.76
CA ARG A 405 -14.06 1.15 -11.24
C ARG A 405 -13.11 0.59 -12.32
N GLU A 406 -13.24 0.99 -13.58
CA GLU A 406 -12.40 0.51 -14.69
C GLU A 406 -10.91 0.80 -14.52
N LYS A 407 -10.59 1.76 -13.63
CA LYS A 407 -9.23 2.14 -13.31
C LYS A 407 -8.64 1.34 -12.14
N THR A 408 -9.24 0.19 -11.77
CA THR A 408 -8.64 -0.64 -10.72
C THR A 408 -7.22 -1.04 -11.09
N SER A 409 -6.32 -1.03 -10.11
CA SER A 409 -4.94 -1.51 -10.23
C SER A 409 -4.80 -2.99 -9.82
N HIS A 410 -5.91 -3.62 -9.41
CA HIS A 410 -5.95 -5.01 -9.01
C HIS A 410 -6.59 -5.87 -10.09
N VAL A 411 -6.22 -7.11 -10.11
CA VAL A 411 -6.81 -8.15 -10.94
C VAL A 411 -8.22 -8.50 -10.43
N THR A 412 -9.13 -8.85 -11.34
CA THR A 412 -10.48 -9.32 -11.01
C THR A 412 -10.53 -10.83 -10.82
N LEU A 413 -11.62 -11.36 -10.26
CA LEU A 413 -11.79 -12.79 -9.98
C LEU A 413 -11.46 -13.68 -11.18
N ASP A 414 -12.04 -13.39 -12.34
CA ASP A 414 -11.78 -14.12 -13.58
C ASP A 414 -10.28 -14.08 -13.95
N GLY A 415 -9.65 -12.91 -13.85
CA GLY A 415 -8.21 -12.80 -14.07
C GLY A 415 -7.36 -13.50 -13.00
N MET A 416 -7.82 -13.58 -11.74
CA MET A 416 -7.15 -14.36 -10.68
C MET A 416 -7.17 -15.86 -10.99
N ILE A 417 -8.32 -16.38 -11.37
CA ILE A 417 -8.49 -17.79 -11.74
C ILE A 417 -7.63 -18.12 -12.97
N ASP A 418 -7.65 -17.26 -14.01
CA ASP A 418 -6.82 -17.45 -15.21
C ASP A 418 -5.32 -17.41 -14.87
N PHE A 419 -4.90 -16.55 -13.94
CA PHE A 419 -3.51 -16.46 -13.52
C PHE A 419 -3.06 -17.70 -12.73
N ILE A 420 -3.87 -18.14 -11.77
CA ILE A 420 -3.58 -19.33 -10.95
C ILE A 420 -3.46 -20.56 -11.84
N ASN A 421 -4.35 -20.74 -12.82
CA ASN A 421 -4.34 -21.88 -13.76
C ASN A 421 -3.16 -21.88 -14.75
N GLN A 422 -2.28 -20.87 -14.73
CA GLN A 422 -1.03 -20.91 -15.52
C GLN A 422 0.07 -21.74 -14.87
N PHE A 423 -0.05 -22.09 -13.59
CA PHE A 423 0.96 -22.81 -12.82
C PHE A 423 0.61 -24.30 -12.76
N ASP A 424 1.61 -25.13 -13.01
CA ASP A 424 1.44 -26.59 -13.13
C ASP A 424 1.29 -27.29 -11.77
N ASP A 425 1.77 -26.66 -10.67
CA ASP A 425 1.86 -27.33 -9.37
C ASP A 425 1.83 -26.29 -8.21
N ILE A 426 0.66 -26.09 -7.63
CA ILE A 426 0.47 -25.23 -6.44
C ILE A 426 0.07 -26.11 -5.26
N GLU A 427 1.04 -26.49 -4.43
CA GLU A 427 0.85 -27.27 -3.22
C GLU A 427 0.00 -26.52 -2.16
N PHE A 428 0.14 -25.20 -2.09
CA PHE A 428 -0.64 -24.38 -1.20
C PHE A 428 -0.87 -22.98 -1.78
N LEU A 429 -2.13 -22.63 -1.96
CA LEU A 429 -2.56 -21.27 -2.23
C LEU A 429 -3.05 -20.62 -0.94
N ALA A 430 -2.27 -19.68 -0.44
CA ALA A 430 -2.50 -18.92 0.77
C ALA A 430 -3.10 -17.56 0.41
N ILE A 431 -4.40 -17.35 0.64
CA ILE A 431 -5.12 -16.13 0.28
C ILE A 431 -4.99 -15.09 1.40
N ASN A 432 -4.66 -13.85 1.03
CA ASN A 432 -4.62 -12.72 1.95
C ASN A 432 -5.06 -11.41 1.26
N HIS A 433 -4.84 -10.25 1.91
CA HIS A 433 -5.02 -8.91 1.34
C HIS A 433 -6.40 -8.70 0.71
N GLY A 434 -7.45 -8.73 1.52
CA GLY A 434 -8.84 -8.53 1.11
C GLY A 434 -9.79 -8.55 2.29
N GLU A 435 -11.03 -8.14 2.06
CA GLU A 435 -12.09 -8.29 3.06
C GLU A 435 -12.39 -9.78 3.30
N GLU A 436 -12.69 -10.17 4.51
CA GLU A 436 -12.88 -11.57 4.91
C GLU A 436 -13.89 -12.33 4.03
N ASN A 437 -15.00 -11.70 3.70
CA ASN A 437 -16.02 -12.27 2.81
C ASN A 437 -15.50 -12.48 1.38
N VAL A 438 -14.62 -11.57 0.88
CA VAL A 438 -14.00 -11.65 -0.44
C VAL A 438 -12.94 -12.75 -0.46
N GLN A 439 -12.11 -12.85 0.58
CA GLN A 439 -11.12 -13.91 0.74
C GLN A 439 -11.77 -15.30 0.72
N ASN A 440 -12.84 -15.47 1.51
CA ASN A 440 -13.59 -16.73 1.56
C ASN A 440 -14.26 -17.05 0.22
N TYR A 441 -14.78 -16.04 -0.47
CA TYR A 441 -15.39 -16.24 -1.79
C TYR A 441 -14.33 -16.70 -2.82
N LEU A 442 -13.15 -16.07 -2.85
CA LEU A 442 -12.05 -16.48 -3.71
C LEU A 442 -11.60 -17.91 -3.39
N ALA A 443 -11.46 -18.25 -2.10
CA ALA A 443 -11.08 -19.60 -1.68
C ALA A 443 -12.04 -20.67 -2.21
N CYS A 444 -13.34 -20.41 -2.18
CA CYS A 444 -14.35 -21.32 -2.77
C CYS A 444 -14.21 -21.38 -4.29
N SER A 445 -14.05 -20.22 -4.96
CA SER A 445 -13.93 -20.16 -6.41
C SER A 445 -12.67 -20.88 -6.93
N VAL A 446 -11.54 -20.79 -6.20
CA VAL A 446 -10.32 -21.53 -6.54
C VAL A 446 -10.54 -23.03 -6.44
N LYS A 447 -11.18 -23.52 -5.36
CA LYS A 447 -11.50 -24.97 -5.22
C LYS A 447 -12.35 -25.53 -6.35
N GLU A 448 -13.20 -24.69 -6.93
CA GLU A 448 -14.10 -25.08 -8.01
C GLU A 448 -13.45 -25.00 -9.39
N ASN A 449 -12.50 -24.07 -9.59
CA ASN A 449 -12.02 -23.71 -10.92
C ASN A 449 -10.51 -23.92 -11.15
N CYS A 450 -9.74 -24.29 -10.12
CA CYS A 450 -8.29 -24.49 -10.21
C CYS A 450 -7.93 -25.89 -9.70
N PRO A 451 -8.03 -26.91 -10.57
CA PRO A 451 -7.83 -28.32 -10.17
C PRO A 451 -6.38 -28.66 -9.78
N ASP A 452 -5.40 -27.87 -10.23
CA ASP A 452 -3.97 -28.07 -9.95
C ASP A 452 -3.51 -27.40 -8.64
N VAL A 453 -4.46 -26.93 -7.81
CA VAL A 453 -4.21 -26.40 -6.47
C VAL A 453 -4.57 -27.47 -5.44
N GLU A 454 -3.55 -28.04 -4.77
CA GLU A 454 -3.75 -29.13 -3.79
C GLU A 454 -4.45 -28.62 -2.51
N MET A 455 -4.04 -27.48 -1.99
CA MET A 455 -4.60 -26.87 -0.78
C MET A 455 -4.85 -25.37 -0.98
N VAL A 456 -6.02 -24.88 -0.55
CA VAL A 456 -6.31 -23.44 -0.47
C VAL A 456 -6.87 -23.08 0.90
N ASP A 457 -6.34 -22.02 1.52
CA ASP A 457 -6.84 -21.50 2.79
C ASP A 457 -6.59 -19.97 2.87
N VAL A 458 -7.32 -19.31 3.76
CA VAL A 458 -7.17 -17.88 4.03
C VAL A 458 -6.13 -17.70 5.14
N LEU A 459 -5.09 -16.93 4.84
CA LEU A 459 -4.11 -16.52 5.84
C LEU A 459 -4.74 -15.52 6.80
N ASN A 460 -4.51 -15.75 8.08
CA ASN A 460 -4.93 -14.82 9.12
C ASN A 460 -3.97 -14.86 10.32
N ARG A 461 -4.13 -13.88 11.22
CA ARG A 461 -3.27 -13.74 12.41
C ARG A 461 -3.41 -14.88 13.43
N GLN A 462 -4.47 -15.69 13.32
CA GLN A 462 -4.80 -16.77 14.26
C GLN A 462 -4.06 -18.06 13.95
N HIS A 463 -3.53 -18.21 12.72
CA HIS A 463 -2.94 -19.46 12.28
C HIS A 463 -1.54 -19.28 11.70
N VAL A 464 -0.76 -20.35 11.84
CA VAL A 464 0.57 -20.52 11.27
C VAL A 464 0.56 -21.79 10.43
N TYR A 465 1.19 -21.73 9.25
CA TYR A 465 1.31 -22.86 8.35
C TYR A 465 2.73 -23.37 8.38
N TYR A 466 2.90 -24.60 8.89
CA TYR A 466 4.18 -25.31 8.90
C TYR A 466 4.30 -26.15 7.64
N ILE A 467 5.36 -25.94 6.91
CA ILE A 467 5.70 -26.61 5.67
C ILE A 467 6.90 -27.52 5.94
N TYR A 468 6.75 -28.80 5.73
CA TYR A 468 7.78 -29.78 5.97
C TYR A 468 8.14 -30.50 4.69
N GLN A 469 9.42 -30.68 4.45
CA GLN A 469 9.93 -31.58 3.46
C GLN A 469 10.50 -32.80 4.15
N MET A 470 9.94 -33.99 3.90
CA MET A 470 10.33 -35.22 4.57
C MET A 470 11.17 -36.08 3.63
N ALA A 471 12.47 -36.26 3.92
CA ALA A 471 13.29 -37.24 3.18
C ALA A 471 12.97 -38.65 3.65
N THR A 472 12.62 -39.55 2.72
CA THR A 472 12.65 -41.00 2.96
C THR A 472 14.04 -41.55 2.63
N ALA A 473 14.43 -42.67 3.21
CA ALA A 473 15.74 -43.27 2.99
C ALA A 473 15.99 -43.72 1.54
N GLN A 474 14.94 -43.81 0.72
CA GLN A 474 14.94 -44.28 -0.66
C GLN A 474 14.64 -43.19 -1.70
N ASP A 475 13.90 -42.16 -1.36
CA ASP A 475 13.53 -41.09 -2.27
C ASP A 475 14.15 -39.74 -1.84
N ARG A 476 14.96 -39.17 -2.73
CA ARG A 476 15.48 -37.79 -2.57
C ARG A 476 14.40 -36.72 -2.80
N TYR A 477 13.19 -37.12 -3.16
CA TYR A 477 12.06 -36.28 -3.54
C TYR A 477 10.86 -36.65 -2.66
N SER A 478 10.64 -35.95 -1.58
CA SER A 478 9.42 -36.09 -0.78
C SER A 478 8.44 -34.96 -1.11
N ASN A 479 7.14 -35.26 -1.06
CA ASN A 479 6.09 -34.27 -1.15
C ASN A 479 6.17 -33.30 0.02
N LEU A 480 5.74 -32.07 -0.19
CA LEU A 480 5.55 -31.12 0.87
C LEU A 480 4.39 -31.57 1.77
N VAL A 481 4.55 -31.39 3.06
CA VAL A 481 3.48 -31.64 4.05
C VAL A 481 3.18 -30.34 4.75
N ILE A 482 1.96 -29.84 4.59
CA ILE A 482 1.51 -28.56 5.15
C ILE A 482 0.60 -28.82 6.34
N LYS A 483 0.90 -28.18 7.47
CA LYS A 483 0.10 -28.29 8.71
C LYS A 483 -0.29 -26.92 9.22
N LYS A 484 -1.58 -26.68 9.33
CA LYS A 484 -2.16 -25.51 10.00
C LYS A 484 -2.10 -25.70 11.52
N ALA A 485 -1.69 -24.68 12.26
CA ALA A 485 -1.68 -24.66 13.72
C ALA A 485 -2.08 -23.26 14.24
N PRO A 486 -2.59 -23.16 15.48
CA PRO A 486 -2.85 -21.86 16.09
C PRO A 486 -1.60 -21.01 16.18
N SER A 487 -1.75 -19.72 15.89
CA SER A 487 -0.66 -18.74 16.06
C SER A 487 -0.48 -18.41 17.53
N LYS A 488 0.77 -18.20 17.95
CA LYS A 488 1.07 -17.66 19.29
C LYS A 488 0.72 -16.17 19.41
N LEU A 489 0.46 -15.49 18.29
CA LEU A 489 0.14 -14.06 18.25
C LEU A 489 -1.15 -13.70 19.01
N GLU A 490 -2.13 -14.60 19.10
CA GLU A 490 -3.34 -14.34 19.87
C GLU A 490 -3.15 -14.44 21.39
N MET A 491 -2.10 -15.14 21.85
CA MET A 491 -1.85 -15.30 23.28
C MET A 491 -1.20 -14.08 23.93
N ASP A 492 -0.64 -13.16 23.13
CA ASP A 492 0.09 -11.98 23.60
C ASP A 492 -0.71 -10.66 23.46
N PHE A 493 -1.99 -10.70 23.12
CA PHE A 493 -2.82 -9.48 23.21
C PHE A 493 -2.90 -9.07 24.68
N PRO A 494 -2.37 -7.89 25.05
CA PRO A 494 -2.49 -7.44 26.42
C PRO A 494 -3.99 -7.31 26.73
N SER A 495 -4.46 -8.04 27.75
CA SER A 495 -5.80 -7.84 28.29
C SER A 495 -6.02 -6.34 28.52
N GLU A 496 -7.27 -5.85 28.50
CA GLU A 496 -7.59 -4.44 28.81
C GLU A 496 -6.83 -3.91 30.04
N ARG A 497 -6.57 -4.80 30.99
CA ARG A 497 -5.78 -4.52 32.20
C ARG A 497 -4.30 -4.26 31.90
N ALA A 498 -3.68 -4.97 30.96
CA ALA A 498 -2.29 -4.76 30.54
C ALA A 498 -2.17 -3.48 29.70
N GLN A 499 -3.15 -3.18 28.85
CA GLN A 499 -3.24 -1.91 28.12
C GLN A 499 -3.40 -0.70 29.08
N GLN A 500 -4.19 -0.84 30.14
CA GLN A 500 -4.31 0.18 31.19
C GLN A 500 -3.00 0.38 31.97
N ILE A 501 -2.23 -0.69 32.21
CA ILE A 501 -0.93 -0.62 32.90
C ILE A 501 0.14 0.02 32.01
N MET A 502 0.17 -0.30 30.71
CA MET A 502 1.06 0.34 29.74
C MET A 502 0.76 1.84 29.60
N ASN A 503 -0.51 2.20 29.44
CA ASN A 503 -0.96 3.59 29.42
C ASN A 503 -0.56 4.35 30.69
N LYS A 504 -0.55 3.71 31.85
CA LYS A 504 -0.15 4.33 33.12
C LYS A 504 1.37 4.58 33.19
N LYS A 505 2.19 3.65 32.68
CA LYS A 505 3.66 3.81 32.60
C LYS A 505 4.06 4.90 31.59
N GLU A 506 3.44 4.94 30.43
CA GLU A 506 3.68 5.97 29.41
C GLU A 506 3.27 7.36 29.91
N LYS A 507 2.12 7.47 30.56
CA LYS A 507 1.66 8.72 31.19
C LYS A 507 2.65 9.24 32.25
N GLN A 508 3.27 8.31 33.01
CA GLN A 508 4.30 8.70 33.99
C GLN A 508 5.61 9.13 33.31
N LYS A 509 6.00 8.47 32.21
CA LYS A 509 7.18 8.83 31.42
C LYS A 509 7.02 10.22 30.80
N TYR A 510 5.89 10.49 30.14
CA TYR A 510 5.56 11.79 29.57
C TYR A 510 5.56 12.92 30.62
N LYS A 511 4.93 12.71 31.79
CA LYS A 511 4.97 13.69 32.89
C LYS A 511 6.39 13.99 33.37
N LYS A 512 7.27 13.00 33.36
CA LYS A 512 8.67 13.14 33.75
C LYS A 512 9.48 13.92 32.72
N GLU A 513 9.23 13.68 31.44
CA GLU A 513 9.85 14.40 30.31
C GLU A 513 9.40 15.84 30.26
N LYS A 514 8.09 16.11 30.33
CA LYS A 514 7.53 17.47 30.37
C LYS A 514 8.09 18.32 31.53
N ARG A 515 8.22 17.72 32.74
CA ARG A 515 8.86 18.40 33.88
C ARG A 515 10.35 18.69 33.63
N ARG A 516 11.05 17.86 32.83
CA ARG A 516 12.44 18.11 32.44
C ARG A 516 12.55 19.25 31.42
N GLU A 517 11.64 19.33 30.46
CA GLU A 517 11.56 20.43 29.50
C GLU A 517 11.22 21.76 30.17
N GLU A 518 10.20 21.81 31.00
CA GLU A 518 9.85 23.03 31.76
C GLU A 518 11.02 23.51 32.63
N LYS A 519 11.79 22.60 33.23
CA LYS A 519 13.01 22.96 33.98
C LYS A 519 14.12 23.51 33.08
N ARG A 520 14.27 22.97 31.85
CA ARG A 520 15.21 23.49 30.85
C ARG A 520 14.82 24.89 30.38
N ASP A 521 13.55 25.12 30.11
CA ASP A 521 13.05 26.43 29.63
C ASP A 521 13.11 27.49 30.73
N ARG A 522 12.79 27.14 31.98
CA ARG A 522 13.01 28.01 33.14
C ARG A 522 14.51 28.37 33.32
N LYS A 523 15.43 27.44 33.08
CA LYS A 523 16.88 27.72 33.11
C LYS A 523 17.30 28.61 31.94
N LYS A 524 16.78 28.41 30.74
CA LYS A 524 17.04 29.27 29.56
C LYS A 524 16.48 30.69 29.77
N ALA A 525 15.26 30.81 30.31
CA ALA A 525 14.66 32.12 30.63
C ALA A 525 15.44 32.89 31.70
N LYS A 526 15.91 32.18 32.75
CA LYS A 526 16.78 32.79 33.79
C LYS A 526 18.13 33.24 33.23
N ARG A 527 18.73 32.49 32.29
CA ARG A 527 19.98 32.87 31.60
C ARG A 527 19.79 34.09 30.70
N LYS A 528 18.66 34.17 29.95
CA LYS A 528 18.31 35.38 29.13
C LYS A 528 18.08 36.63 30.00
N LYS A 529 17.42 36.50 31.19
CA LYS A 529 17.24 37.64 32.12
C LYS A 529 18.55 38.09 32.76
N LYS A 530 19.49 37.18 33.07
CA LYS A 530 20.83 37.56 33.58
C LYS A 530 21.72 38.20 32.50
N GLY A 531 21.59 37.80 31.22
CA GLY A 531 22.31 38.44 30.13
C GLY A 531 21.82 39.86 29.77
N LYS A 532 20.51 40.16 30.01
CA LYS A 532 19.96 41.52 29.83
C LYS A 532 20.27 42.50 30.99
N LYS A 533 20.68 41.99 32.18
CA LYS A 533 21.12 42.85 33.31
C LYS A 533 22.63 43.15 33.30
N ARG A 534 23.40 42.61 32.33
CA ARG A 534 24.84 42.85 32.16
C ARG A 534 25.16 43.65 30.88
N ARG A 535 24.15 44.16 30.21
CA ARG A 535 24.22 45.23 29.20
C ARG A 535 23.44 46.41 29.74
#